data_2f13a7422960874d25fdb5434171f9c5
#
_entry.id   2f13a7422960874d25fdb5434171f9c5
#
_cell.length_a   1.000
_cell.length_b   1.000
_cell.length_c   1.000
_cell.angle_alpha   90.00
_cell.angle_beta   90.00
_cell.angle_gamma   90.00
#
_symmetry.space_group_name_H-M   'P 1'
#
loop_
_entity.id
_entity.type
_entity.pdbx_description
1 polymer ?
#
loop_
_entity_poly.entity_id
_entity_poly.type
_entity_poly.pdbx_seq_one_letter_code
_entity_poly.pdbx_strand_id
1 'polypeptide(L)'
;MEYSEIDTVDVDDIITLAFSIPNKAKAVISIGGGKVIDAGKYAAFLRNIPFISVPTSSSSDGFSSASASLVVHGKRTSVPAKLAHGIIVDTQIIRTAPEKFIYSGIGDMISKITAIYDWIYEEKCGCGEVNDFAVMIAKKAVNSFVRTPYESIKDELFLKELVDSLAMSGIANEIAGSSAPTSGSEHLISHALDKILEVPQLHGIQVGIATYIMSKVHNHRYVRVQTVLADTGFFEYAKTLKMTKKDFCDAIDMAPQIKPHRHTFLHEEKYRTMAKQIVNEDEILKDILL
;
A
#
# COMPACT_ATOMS: atom_id res chain seq x y z
N MET A 1 -32.33 -1.22 -6.37
CA MET A 1 -30.96 -0.87 -5.94
C MET A 1 -31.13 0.01 -4.72
N GLU A 2 -30.43 -0.29 -3.65
CA GLU A 2 -30.37 0.55 -2.45
C GLU A 2 -28.93 1.05 -2.36
N TYR A 3 -28.71 2.26 -1.87
CA TYR A 3 -27.37 2.83 -1.73
C TYR A 3 -27.17 3.43 -0.33
N SER A 4 -25.92 3.49 0.11
CA SER A 4 -25.50 4.13 1.34
C SER A 4 -24.25 4.95 1.07
N GLU A 5 -24.15 6.13 1.67
CA GLU A 5 -22.93 6.92 1.69
C GLU A 5 -22.04 6.48 2.84
N ILE A 6 -20.73 6.52 2.63
CA ILE A 6 -19.73 6.05 3.59
C ILE A 6 -18.84 7.23 4.00
N ASP A 7 -18.99 7.66 5.24
CA ASP A 7 -18.21 8.74 5.83
C ASP A 7 -17.11 8.21 6.77
N THR A 8 -17.31 7.00 7.29
CA THR A 8 -16.43 6.38 8.29
C THR A 8 -15.93 5.02 7.81
N VAL A 9 -14.83 4.57 8.40
CA VAL A 9 -14.31 3.21 8.30
C VAL A 9 -14.17 2.58 9.68
N ASP A 10 -14.94 3.07 10.67
CA ASP A 10 -15.02 2.43 11.97
C ASP A 10 -15.68 1.05 11.83
N VAL A 11 -15.11 0.05 12.49
CA VAL A 11 -15.54 -1.34 12.32
C VAL A 11 -16.98 -1.55 12.79
N ASP A 12 -17.43 -0.88 13.84
CA ASP A 12 -18.78 -1.03 14.36
C ASP A 12 -19.82 -0.44 13.42
N ASP A 13 -19.50 0.70 12.76
CA ASP A 13 -20.34 1.30 11.73
C ASP A 13 -20.46 0.36 10.51
N ILE A 14 -19.35 -0.27 10.10
CA ILE A 14 -19.36 -1.19 8.95
C ILE A 14 -20.09 -2.49 9.29
N ILE A 15 -20.02 -2.97 10.52
CA ILE A 15 -20.83 -4.10 10.98
C ILE A 15 -22.32 -3.73 10.91
N THR A 16 -22.69 -2.55 11.39
CA THR A 16 -24.06 -2.04 11.31
C THR A 16 -24.54 -1.93 9.86
N LEU A 17 -23.70 -1.40 8.97
CA LEU A 17 -23.96 -1.36 7.53
C LEU A 17 -24.19 -2.77 6.98
N ALA A 18 -23.34 -3.73 7.32
CA ALA A 18 -23.49 -5.11 6.88
C ALA A 18 -24.85 -5.71 7.27
N PHE A 19 -25.29 -5.47 8.51
CA PHE A 19 -26.62 -5.92 8.96
C PHE A 19 -27.78 -5.21 8.27
N SER A 20 -27.62 -3.98 7.80
CA SER A 20 -28.65 -3.25 7.08
C SER A 20 -28.84 -3.73 5.64
N ILE A 21 -27.86 -4.46 5.07
CA ILE A 21 -27.96 -5.00 3.70
C ILE A 21 -29.11 -5.99 3.61
N PRO A 22 -30.10 -5.80 2.72
CA PRO A 22 -31.24 -6.71 2.59
C PRO A 22 -30.83 -8.15 2.27
N ASN A 23 -31.54 -9.14 2.81
CA ASN A 23 -31.25 -10.54 2.54
C ASN A 23 -31.36 -10.95 1.06
N LYS A 24 -32.13 -10.20 0.27
CA LYS A 24 -32.25 -10.41 -1.17
C LYS A 24 -31.07 -9.85 -1.99
N ALA A 25 -30.17 -9.07 -1.36
CA ALA A 25 -29.01 -8.51 -2.06
C ALA A 25 -28.11 -9.64 -2.59
N LYS A 26 -27.67 -9.51 -3.83
CA LYS A 26 -26.85 -10.49 -4.54
C LYS A 26 -25.38 -10.11 -4.60
N ALA A 27 -25.08 -8.83 -4.40
CA ALA A 27 -23.73 -8.28 -4.39
C ALA A 27 -23.69 -6.93 -3.68
N VAL A 28 -22.52 -6.53 -3.23
CA VAL A 28 -22.19 -5.15 -2.84
C VAL A 28 -21.32 -4.54 -3.94
N ILE A 29 -21.64 -3.34 -4.37
CA ILE A 29 -20.83 -2.57 -5.31
C ILE A 29 -20.37 -1.32 -4.57
N SER A 30 -19.06 -1.13 -4.44
CA SER A 30 -18.48 0.10 -3.87
C SER A 30 -17.89 0.97 -4.97
N ILE A 31 -18.36 2.21 -5.05
CA ILE A 31 -17.89 3.21 -6.00
C ILE A 31 -17.28 4.36 -5.20
N GLY A 32 -15.95 4.50 -5.22
CA GLY A 32 -15.29 5.54 -4.45
C GLY A 32 -13.80 5.32 -4.22
N GLY A 33 -13.23 6.13 -3.32
CA GLY A 33 -11.84 5.97 -2.85
C GLY A 33 -11.69 4.82 -1.84
N GLY A 34 -10.46 4.63 -1.34
CA GLY A 34 -10.11 3.51 -0.47
C GLY A 34 -11.04 3.28 0.71
N LYS A 35 -11.54 4.34 1.37
CA LYS A 35 -12.50 4.21 2.50
C LYS A 35 -13.78 3.49 2.07
N VAL A 36 -14.38 3.91 0.96
CA VAL A 36 -15.62 3.32 0.43
C VAL A 36 -15.40 1.88 -0.01
N ILE A 37 -14.26 1.62 -0.66
CA ILE A 37 -13.88 0.28 -1.10
C ILE A 37 -13.72 -0.65 0.09
N ASP A 38 -12.98 -0.25 1.13
CA ASP A 38 -12.73 -1.08 2.31
C ASP A 38 -14.01 -1.35 3.12
N ALA A 39 -14.85 -0.34 3.28
CA ALA A 39 -16.15 -0.47 3.94
C ALA A 39 -17.06 -1.50 3.25
N GLY A 40 -17.26 -1.34 1.94
CA GLY A 40 -18.13 -2.24 1.19
C GLY A 40 -17.55 -3.63 1.01
N LYS A 41 -16.23 -3.75 0.87
CA LYS A 41 -15.52 -5.04 0.84
C LYS A 41 -15.75 -5.82 2.14
N TYR A 42 -15.57 -5.15 3.29
CA TYR A 42 -15.75 -5.80 4.57
C TYR A 42 -17.22 -6.13 4.86
N ALA A 43 -18.15 -5.23 4.52
CA ALA A 43 -19.58 -5.50 4.62
C ALA A 43 -20.02 -6.71 3.77
N ALA A 44 -19.52 -6.80 2.52
CA ALA A 44 -19.77 -7.94 1.64
C ALA A 44 -19.17 -9.24 2.20
N PHE A 45 -17.97 -9.16 2.79
CA PHE A 45 -17.31 -10.28 3.45
C PHE A 45 -18.14 -10.82 4.62
N LEU A 46 -18.61 -9.94 5.51
CA LEU A 46 -19.46 -10.32 6.64
C LEU A 46 -20.78 -10.97 6.20
N ARG A 47 -21.35 -10.50 5.07
CA ARG A 47 -22.58 -11.04 4.51
C ARG A 47 -22.36 -12.27 3.62
N ASN A 48 -21.11 -12.62 3.36
CA ASN A 48 -20.71 -13.69 2.43
C ASN A 48 -21.39 -13.59 1.05
N ILE A 49 -21.42 -12.38 0.49
CA ILE A 49 -21.94 -12.09 -0.87
C ILE A 49 -20.84 -11.50 -1.74
N PRO A 50 -20.96 -11.60 -3.08
CA PRO A 50 -19.99 -11.01 -4.02
C PRO A 50 -19.76 -9.52 -3.79
N PHE A 51 -18.50 -9.09 -3.93
CA PHE A 51 -18.06 -7.70 -3.86
C PHE A 51 -17.56 -7.22 -5.23
N ILE A 52 -18.06 -6.08 -5.70
CA ILE A 52 -17.57 -5.41 -6.90
C ILE A 52 -16.88 -4.10 -6.49
N SER A 53 -15.62 -3.98 -6.87
CA SER A 53 -14.80 -2.81 -6.58
C SER A 53 -14.80 -1.84 -7.77
N VAL A 54 -15.18 -0.58 -7.55
CA VAL A 54 -15.17 0.49 -8.56
C VAL A 54 -14.35 1.67 -8.00
N PRO A 55 -13.01 1.58 -8.03
CA PRO A 55 -12.16 2.62 -7.46
C PRO A 55 -12.22 3.92 -8.28
N THR A 56 -12.34 5.05 -7.60
CA THR A 56 -12.27 6.39 -8.19
C THR A 56 -10.92 7.08 -7.94
N SER A 57 -9.97 6.36 -7.34
CA SER A 57 -8.60 6.81 -7.13
C SER A 57 -7.65 5.61 -7.11
N SER A 58 -6.39 5.84 -7.44
CA SER A 58 -5.33 4.83 -7.53
C SER A 58 -4.37 4.87 -6.33
N SER A 59 -4.85 5.15 -5.12
CA SER A 59 -3.98 5.47 -3.98
C SER A 59 -3.21 4.29 -3.38
N SER A 60 -3.62 3.07 -3.63
CA SER A 60 -2.95 1.82 -3.19
C SER A 60 -3.59 0.61 -3.86
N ASP A 61 -3.02 -0.59 -3.64
CA ASP A 61 -3.59 -1.86 -4.09
C ASP A 61 -4.82 -2.34 -3.26
N GLY A 62 -5.28 -1.54 -2.30
CA GLY A 62 -6.40 -1.87 -1.42
C GLY A 62 -7.70 -2.21 -2.17
N PHE A 63 -7.94 -1.64 -3.36
CA PHE A 63 -9.13 -1.94 -4.16
C PHE A 63 -9.15 -3.38 -4.72
N SER A 64 -8.01 -4.04 -4.77
CA SER A 64 -7.81 -5.38 -5.32
C SER A 64 -7.32 -6.41 -4.29
N SER A 65 -7.02 -5.99 -3.05
CA SER A 65 -6.50 -6.90 -2.03
C SER A 65 -7.62 -7.61 -1.25
N ALA A 66 -7.29 -8.76 -0.64
CA ALA A 66 -8.19 -9.54 0.22
C ALA A 66 -8.23 -9.02 1.67
N SER A 67 -7.80 -7.80 1.93
CA SER A 67 -7.85 -7.15 3.24
C SER A 67 -8.56 -5.80 3.17
N ALA A 68 -9.09 -5.33 4.28
CA ALA A 68 -9.68 -4.01 4.44
C ALA A 68 -8.96 -3.25 5.57
N SER A 69 -8.72 -1.95 5.36
CA SER A 69 -8.11 -1.08 6.37
C SER A 69 -9.20 -0.32 7.11
N LEU A 70 -9.55 -0.80 8.30
CA LEU A 70 -10.61 -0.27 9.15
C LEU A 70 -10.05 0.39 10.41
N VAL A 71 -10.87 1.19 11.07
CA VAL A 71 -10.58 1.69 12.41
C VAL A 71 -11.18 0.71 13.42
N VAL A 72 -10.33 0.12 14.25
CA VAL A 72 -10.69 -0.82 15.31
C VAL A 72 -10.19 -0.26 16.63
N HIS A 73 -11.10 0.01 17.56
CA HIS A 73 -10.77 0.67 18.84
C HIS A 73 -9.95 1.96 18.67
N GLY A 74 -10.35 2.79 17.71
CA GLY A 74 -9.70 4.07 17.42
C GLY A 74 -8.35 3.98 16.68
N LYS A 75 -7.93 2.77 16.26
CA LYS A 75 -6.65 2.54 15.56
C LYS A 75 -6.85 1.90 14.20
N ARG A 76 -6.12 2.41 13.21
CA ARG A 76 -6.13 1.85 11.86
C ARG A 76 -5.54 0.43 11.87
N THR A 77 -6.32 -0.54 11.40
CA THR A 77 -6.00 -1.97 11.48
C THR A 77 -6.38 -2.64 10.16
N SER A 78 -5.47 -3.44 9.62
CA SER A 78 -5.77 -4.28 8.46
C SER A 78 -6.49 -5.55 8.95
N VAL A 79 -7.70 -5.76 8.45
CA VAL A 79 -8.54 -6.92 8.79
C VAL A 79 -8.72 -7.82 7.56
N PRO A 80 -8.81 -9.16 7.75
CA PRO A 80 -9.07 -10.08 6.64
C PRO A 80 -10.43 -9.79 5.99
N ALA A 81 -10.46 -9.90 4.67
CA ALA A 81 -11.67 -9.84 3.85
C ALA A 81 -11.58 -10.86 2.70
N LYS A 82 -12.21 -10.59 1.56
CA LYS A 82 -12.09 -11.39 0.35
C LYS A 82 -11.72 -10.50 -0.83
N LEU A 83 -11.06 -11.08 -1.83
CA LEU A 83 -10.89 -10.44 -3.13
C LEU A 83 -12.22 -9.97 -3.71
N ALA A 84 -12.17 -8.88 -4.45
CA ALA A 84 -13.30 -8.46 -5.25
C ALA A 84 -13.64 -9.54 -6.29
N HIS A 85 -14.94 -9.86 -6.43
CA HIS A 85 -15.44 -10.72 -7.49
C HIS A 85 -15.24 -10.11 -8.89
N GLY A 86 -15.20 -8.78 -8.95
CA GLY A 86 -14.87 -8.02 -10.14
C GLY A 86 -14.37 -6.63 -9.77
N ILE A 87 -13.50 -6.09 -10.60
CA ILE A 87 -12.97 -4.73 -10.47
C ILE A 87 -13.32 -3.99 -11.77
N ILE A 88 -13.95 -2.84 -11.63
CA ILE A 88 -14.32 -1.97 -12.76
C ILE A 88 -13.57 -0.66 -12.58
N VAL A 89 -12.73 -0.34 -13.55
CA VAL A 89 -11.89 0.87 -13.50
C VAL A 89 -12.22 1.77 -14.68
N ASP A 90 -12.48 3.03 -14.37
CA ASP A 90 -12.55 4.10 -15.35
C ASP A 90 -11.35 5.03 -15.13
N THR A 91 -10.37 4.96 -16.04
CA THR A 91 -9.16 5.79 -15.97
C THR A 91 -9.44 7.28 -16.11
N GLN A 92 -10.53 7.65 -16.78
CA GLN A 92 -10.93 9.06 -16.90
C GLN A 92 -11.41 9.60 -15.55
N ILE A 93 -12.14 8.80 -14.77
CA ILE A 93 -12.53 9.18 -13.40
C ILE A 93 -11.29 9.30 -12.52
N ILE A 94 -10.38 8.32 -12.54
CA ILE A 94 -9.12 8.35 -11.76
C ILE A 94 -8.28 9.57 -12.10
N ARG A 95 -8.23 9.95 -13.38
CA ARG A 95 -7.49 11.13 -13.87
C ARG A 95 -7.99 12.44 -13.25
N THR A 96 -9.29 12.53 -12.88
CA THR A 96 -9.86 13.71 -12.23
C THR A 96 -9.59 13.78 -10.73
N ALA A 97 -9.16 12.67 -10.14
CA ALA A 97 -8.84 12.62 -8.71
C ALA A 97 -7.64 13.52 -8.37
N PRO A 98 -7.55 14.05 -7.14
CA PRO A 98 -6.39 14.79 -6.67
C PRO A 98 -5.09 14.00 -6.85
N GLU A 99 -4.04 14.66 -7.37
CA GLU A 99 -2.74 14.03 -7.71
C GLU A 99 -2.10 13.30 -6.53
N LYS A 100 -2.36 13.73 -5.31
CA LYS A 100 -1.88 13.05 -4.10
C LYS A 100 -2.22 11.55 -4.05
N PHE A 101 -3.33 11.15 -4.67
CA PHE A 101 -3.71 9.74 -4.73
C PHE A 101 -2.92 8.98 -5.81
N ILE A 102 -2.50 9.66 -6.88
CA ILE A 102 -1.60 9.08 -7.88
C ILE A 102 -0.22 8.89 -7.26
N TYR A 103 0.34 9.92 -6.58
CA TYR A 103 1.61 9.80 -5.85
C TYR A 103 1.57 8.68 -4.81
N SER A 104 0.47 8.56 -4.07
CA SER A 104 0.29 7.46 -3.13
C SER A 104 0.33 6.10 -3.83
N GLY A 105 -0.35 5.95 -4.96
CA GLY A 105 -0.30 4.71 -5.76
C GLY A 105 1.08 4.39 -6.30
N ILE A 106 1.83 5.40 -6.75
CA ILE A 106 3.23 5.24 -7.19
C ILE A 106 4.10 4.68 -6.06
N GLY A 107 4.02 5.29 -4.87
CA GLY A 107 4.78 4.85 -3.70
C GLY A 107 4.41 3.43 -3.27
N ASP A 108 3.12 3.09 -3.27
CA ASP A 108 2.67 1.74 -2.99
C ASP A 108 3.12 0.74 -4.07
N MET A 109 3.07 1.12 -5.35
CA MET A 109 3.50 0.23 -6.43
C MET A 109 5.00 -0.05 -6.42
N ILE A 110 5.85 0.97 -6.20
CA ILE A 110 7.30 0.82 -6.21
C ILE A 110 7.78 -0.04 -5.02
N SER A 111 7.03 -0.10 -3.93
CA SER A 111 7.36 -0.87 -2.73
C SER A 111 7.53 -2.38 -2.99
N LYS A 112 6.92 -2.89 -4.05
CA LYS A 112 7.01 -4.32 -4.40
C LYS A 112 8.47 -4.75 -4.70
N ILE A 113 9.34 -3.79 -5.04
CA ILE A 113 10.79 -4.04 -5.21
C ILE A 113 11.43 -4.46 -3.87
N THR A 114 11.13 -3.76 -2.80
CA THR A 114 11.69 -4.02 -1.45
C THR A 114 10.94 -5.14 -0.73
N ALA A 115 9.62 -5.18 -0.85
CA ALA A 115 8.79 -6.22 -0.22
C ALA A 115 9.18 -7.64 -0.66
N ILE A 116 9.36 -7.86 -1.97
CA ILE A 116 9.79 -9.15 -2.50
C ILE A 116 11.19 -9.51 -1.97
N TYR A 117 12.07 -8.52 -1.82
CA TYR A 117 13.43 -8.75 -1.33
C TYR A 117 13.44 -9.12 0.16
N ASP A 118 12.59 -8.48 0.96
CA ASP A 118 12.34 -8.86 2.35
C ASP A 118 11.77 -10.29 2.46
N TRP A 119 10.81 -10.65 1.63
CA TRP A 119 10.21 -11.99 1.66
C TRP A 119 11.20 -13.09 1.32
N ILE A 120 12.06 -12.87 0.30
CA ILE A 120 13.16 -13.80 -0.02
C ILE A 120 14.18 -13.86 1.13
N TYR A 121 14.41 -12.76 1.83
CA TYR A 121 15.28 -12.73 3.00
C TYR A 121 14.69 -13.53 4.16
N GLU A 122 13.40 -13.38 4.44
CA GLU A 122 12.66 -14.15 5.45
C GLU A 122 12.79 -15.67 5.22
N GLU A 123 12.65 -16.13 3.97
CA GLU A 123 12.87 -17.53 3.60
C GLU A 123 14.31 -17.98 3.83
N LYS A 124 15.29 -17.18 3.43
CA LYS A 124 16.73 -17.48 3.66
C LYS A 124 17.09 -17.59 5.14
N CYS A 125 16.36 -16.90 6.01
CA CYS A 125 16.51 -16.99 7.46
C CYS A 125 15.74 -18.18 8.08
N GLY A 126 15.03 -18.96 7.26
CA GLY A 126 14.21 -20.10 7.73
C GLY A 126 12.95 -19.67 8.51
N CYS A 127 12.51 -18.42 8.34
CA CYS A 127 11.38 -17.83 9.06
C CYS A 127 10.08 -17.79 8.23
N GLY A 128 10.10 -18.24 6.98
CA GLY A 128 8.95 -18.26 6.08
C GLY A 128 9.22 -19.03 4.81
N GLU A 129 8.19 -19.14 3.97
CA GLU A 129 8.27 -19.79 2.66
C GLU A 129 7.85 -18.80 1.58
N VAL A 130 8.56 -18.81 0.45
CA VAL A 130 8.27 -17.98 -0.72
C VAL A 130 7.44 -18.76 -1.72
N ASN A 131 6.34 -18.17 -2.18
CA ASN A 131 5.59 -18.68 -3.32
C ASN A 131 6.16 -18.06 -4.61
N ASP A 132 6.88 -18.83 -5.40
CA ASP A 132 7.54 -18.38 -6.62
C ASP A 132 6.57 -17.77 -7.63
N PHE A 133 5.34 -18.29 -7.72
CA PHE A 133 4.34 -17.76 -8.65
C PHE A 133 3.84 -16.39 -8.21
N ALA A 134 3.59 -16.20 -6.92
CA ALA A 134 3.25 -14.88 -6.36
C ALA A 134 4.39 -13.87 -6.56
N VAL A 135 5.63 -14.28 -6.35
CA VAL A 135 6.83 -13.46 -6.63
C VAL A 135 6.88 -13.08 -8.12
N MET A 136 6.64 -14.02 -9.01
CA MET A 136 6.63 -13.76 -10.46
C MET A 136 5.57 -12.71 -10.82
N ILE A 137 4.35 -12.81 -10.30
CA ILE A 137 3.26 -11.86 -10.54
C ILE A 137 3.63 -10.47 -10.00
N ALA A 138 4.06 -10.38 -8.74
CA ALA A 138 4.45 -9.10 -8.14
C ALA A 138 5.64 -8.44 -8.86
N LYS A 139 6.67 -9.22 -9.23
CA LYS A 139 7.78 -8.74 -10.05
C LYS A 139 7.33 -8.26 -11.41
N LYS A 140 6.40 -8.97 -12.07
CA LYS A 140 5.89 -8.56 -13.36
C LYS A 140 5.16 -7.23 -13.26
N ALA A 141 4.29 -7.09 -12.26
CA ALA A 141 3.54 -5.87 -11.99
C ALA A 141 4.48 -4.65 -11.84
N VAL A 142 5.40 -4.69 -10.87
CA VAL A 142 6.30 -3.54 -10.65
C VAL A 142 7.24 -3.29 -11.83
N ASN A 143 7.72 -4.31 -12.52
CA ASN A 143 8.59 -4.14 -13.68
C ASN A 143 7.84 -3.56 -14.89
N SER A 144 6.57 -3.88 -15.09
CA SER A 144 5.73 -3.28 -16.11
C SER A 144 5.56 -1.79 -15.83
N PHE A 145 5.10 -1.47 -14.62
CA PHE A 145 4.92 -0.08 -14.18
C PHE A 145 6.19 0.78 -14.36
N VAL A 146 7.35 0.35 -13.84
CA VAL A 146 8.58 1.16 -13.87
C VAL A 146 9.21 1.30 -15.28
N ARG A 147 8.70 0.59 -16.27
CA ARG A 147 9.15 0.66 -17.67
C ARG A 147 8.17 1.40 -18.57
N THR A 148 7.00 1.73 -18.08
CA THR A 148 5.97 2.42 -18.86
C THR A 148 6.46 3.85 -19.15
N PRO A 149 6.53 4.25 -20.42
CA PRO A 149 6.87 5.62 -20.78
C PRO A 149 5.70 6.55 -20.44
N TYR A 150 5.99 7.76 -20.02
CA TYR A 150 5.00 8.80 -19.73
C TYR A 150 5.62 10.20 -19.89
N GLU A 151 4.79 11.18 -20.17
CA GLU A 151 5.13 12.61 -20.13
C GLU A 151 4.52 13.27 -18.89
N SER A 152 3.42 12.71 -18.38
CA SER A 152 2.70 13.16 -17.19
C SER A 152 2.17 11.99 -16.38
N ILE A 153 2.13 12.12 -15.06
CA ILE A 153 1.48 11.13 -14.17
C ILE A 153 -0.02 10.99 -14.43
N LYS A 154 -0.62 11.89 -15.23
CA LYS A 154 -2.02 11.85 -15.66
C LYS A 154 -2.20 11.27 -17.06
N ASP A 155 -1.16 10.80 -17.71
CA ASP A 155 -1.29 10.12 -19.00
C ASP A 155 -2.14 8.86 -18.85
N GLU A 156 -2.99 8.62 -19.85
CA GLU A 156 -3.91 7.48 -19.82
C GLU A 156 -3.16 6.14 -19.72
N LEU A 157 -2.07 6.00 -20.48
CA LEU A 157 -1.23 4.80 -20.45
C LEU A 157 -0.59 4.62 -19.07
N PHE A 158 -0.07 5.69 -18.46
CA PHE A 158 0.54 5.65 -17.13
C PHE A 158 -0.48 5.26 -16.06
N LEU A 159 -1.65 5.89 -16.05
CA LEU A 159 -2.72 5.59 -15.08
C LEU A 159 -3.24 4.17 -15.26
N LYS A 160 -3.43 3.74 -16.51
CA LYS A 160 -3.85 2.37 -16.79
C LYS A 160 -2.84 1.36 -16.24
N GLU A 161 -1.56 1.55 -16.54
CA GLU A 161 -0.50 0.64 -16.07
C GLU A 161 -0.35 0.66 -14.55
N LEU A 162 -0.48 1.83 -13.91
CA LEU A 162 -0.48 1.93 -12.45
C LEU A 162 -1.60 1.09 -11.84
N VAL A 163 -2.82 1.24 -12.35
CA VAL A 163 -3.99 0.52 -11.82
C VAL A 163 -3.92 -0.97 -12.12
N ASP A 164 -3.53 -1.37 -13.33
CA ASP A 164 -3.35 -2.78 -13.70
C ASP A 164 -2.29 -3.45 -12.81
N SER A 165 -1.18 -2.75 -12.56
CA SER A 165 -0.10 -3.24 -11.69
C SER A 165 -0.52 -3.33 -10.22
N LEU A 166 -1.27 -2.35 -9.70
CA LEU A 166 -1.85 -2.41 -8.36
C LEU A 166 -2.87 -3.56 -8.25
N ALA A 167 -3.68 -3.81 -9.29
CA ALA A 167 -4.59 -4.95 -9.30
C ALA A 167 -3.85 -6.29 -9.26
N MET A 168 -2.77 -6.43 -10.03
CA MET A 168 -1.90 -7.62 -9.99
C MET A 168 -1.26 -7.84 -8.61
N SER A 169 -0.97 -6.76 -7.87
CA SER A 169 -0.45 -6.85 -6.50
C SER A 169 -1.43 -7.56 -5.56
N GLY A 170 -2.72 -7.19 -5.62
CA GLY A 170 -3.76 -7.87 -4.84
C GLY A 170 -3.89 -9.36 -5.18
N ILE A 171 -3.77 -9.71 -6.46
CA ILE A 171 -3.77 -11.11 -6.92
C ILE A 171 -2.53 -11.86 -6.38
N ALA A 172 -1.36 -11.24 -6.38
CA ALA A 172 -0.14 -11.85 -5.84
C ALA A 172 -0.29 -12.18 -4.34
N ASN A 173 -0.92 -11.29 -3.57
CA ASN A 173 -1.20 -11.52 -2.15
C ASN A 173 -2.15 -12.70 -1.92
N GLU A 174 -3.20 -12.84 -2.74
CA GLU A 174 -4.12 -13.97 -2.65
C GLU A 174 -3.43 -15.30 -2.97
N ILE A 175 -2.60 -15.33 -4.02
CA ILE A 175 -1.82 -16.53 -4.39
C ILE A 175 -0.86 -16.92 -3.26
N ALA A 176 -0.24 -15.95 -2.60
CA ALA A 176 0.67 -16.17 -1.48
C ALA A 176 -0.04 -16.53 -0.17
N GLY A 177 -1.35 -16.28 -0.07
CA GLY A 177 -2.10 -16.38 1.18
C GLY A 177 -1.64 -15.38 2.26
N SER A 178 -0.91 -14.34 1.86
CA SER A 178 -0.37 -13.30 2.75
C SER A 178 -0.03 -12.03 1.99
N SER A 179 0.23 -10.93 2.69
CA SER A 179 0.70 -9.68 2.07
C SER A 179 2.22 -9.64 1.81
N ALA A 180 2.95 -10.73 2.03
CA ALA A 180 4.40 -10.75 1.91
C ALA A 180 4.94 -10.33 0.53
N PRO A 181 4.29 -10.69 -0.61
CA PRO A 181 4.74 -10.24 -1.94
C PRO A 181 4.75 -8.72 -2.13
N THR A 182 3.94 -8.00 -1.36
CA THR A 182 3.69 -6.57 -1.57
C THR A 182 3.98 -5.70 -0.35
N SER A 183 4.26 -6.31 0.81
CA SER A 183 4.41 -5.62 2.10
C SER A 183 5.62 -6.18 2.85
N GLY A 184 6.72 -5.44 2.84
CA GLY A 184 7.95 -5.73 3.55
C GLY A 184 8.26 -4.69 4.63
N SER A 185 9.53 -4.43 4.87
CA SER A 185 10.04 -3.46 5.84
C SER A 185 9.48 -2.06 5.63
N GLU A 186 9.30 -1.61 4.39
CA GLU A 186 8.75 -0.31 4.04
C GLU A 186 7.30 -0.13 4.55
N HIS A 187 6.51 -1.18 4.50
CA HIS A 187 5.14 -1.17 5.03
C HIS A 187 5.13 -1.21 6.56
N LEU A 188 6.10 -1.90 7.20
CA LEU A 188 6.22 -1.87 8.66
C LEU A 188 6.51 -0.46 9.16
N ILE A 189 7.35 0.31 8.45
CA ILE A 189 7.60 1.72 8.75
C ILE A 189 6.30 2.54 8.61
N SER A 190 5.57 2.39 7.49
CA SER A 190 4.30 3.11 7.29
C SER A 190 3.27 2.80 8.38
N HIS A 191 3.09 1.54 8.72
CA HIS A 191 2.17 1.15 9.80
C HIS A 191 2.64 1.62 11.19
N ALA A 192 3.95 1.75 11.41
CA ALA A 192 4.47 2.35 12.62
C ALA A 192 4.15 3.86 12.65
N LEU A 193 4.34 4.58 11.53
CA LEU A 193 3.93 5.99 11.40
C LEU A 193 2.43 6.18 11.68
N ASP A 194 1.57 5.28 11.18
CA ASP A 194 0.12 5.31 11.46
C ASP A 194 -0.21 5.15 12.95
N LYS A 195 0.68 4.53 13.75
CA LYS A 195 0.50 4.34 15.19
C LYS A 195 1.03 5.49 16.04
N ILE A 196 2.12 6.13 15.61
CA ILE A 196 2.82 7.17 16.38
C ILE A 196 2.33 8.58 16.05
N LEU A 197 1.82 8.79 14.82
CA LEU A 197 1.36 10.10 14.38
C LEU A 197 -0.14 10.28 14.66
N GLU A 198 -0.52 11.44 15.14
CA GLU A 198 -1.94 11.80 15.32
C GLU A 198 -2.63 11.95 13.95
N VAL A 199 -1.92 12.54 12.98
CA VAL A 199 -2.41 12.70 11.60
C VAL A 199 -1.37 12.17 10.62
N PRO A 200 -1.40 10.87 10.33
CA PRO A 200 -0.48 10.26 9.36
C PRO A 200 -0.79 10.71 7.93
N GLN A 201 0.24 10.67 7.07
CA GLN A 201 0.09 10.93 5.66
C GLN A 201 -0.57 9.75 4.93
N LEU A 202 -0.91 9.94 3.64
CA LEU A 202 -1.42 8.84 2.81
C LEU A 202 -0.44 7.66 2.83
N HIS A 203 -0.99 6.46 2.97
CA HIS A 203 -0.24 5.20 3.11
C HIS A 203 0.88 5.08 2.08
N GLY A 204 0.57 5.20 0.80
CA GLY A 204 1.57 5.05 -0.25
C GLY A 204 2.64 6.16 -0.27
N ILE A 205 2.38 7.34 0.30
CA ILE A 205 3.42 8.37 0.48
C ILE A 205 4.43 7.91 1.53
N GLN A 206 3.96 7.45 2.68
CA GLN A 206 4.82 6.91 3.74
C GLN A 206 5.60 5.70 3.23
N VAL A 207 4.91 4.78 2.53
CA VAL A 207 5.51 3.59 1.92
C VAL A 207 6.54 3.94 0.87
N GLY A 208 6.30 4.92 0.00
CA GLY A 208 7.23 5.33 -1.05
C GLY A 208 8.56 5.86 -0.51
N ILE A 209 8.51 6.73 0.54
CA ILE A 209 9.72 7.22 1.22
C ILE A 209 10.44 6.05 1.91
N ALA A 210 9.71 5.19 2.62
CA ALA A 210 10.26 4.02 3.29
C ALA A 210 10.86 3.03 2.27
N THR A 211 10.27 2.89 1.08
CA THR A 211 10.82 2.08 -0.01
C THR A 211 12.18 2.62 -0.48
N TYR A 212 12.30 3.94 -0.62
CA TYR A 212 13.58 4.55 -0.96
C TYR A 212 14.64 4.23 0.10
N ILE A 213 14.32 4.40 1.38
CA ILE A 213 15.20 4.05 2.50
C ILE A 213 15.60 2.56 2.43
N MET A 214 14.61 1.68 2.36
CA MET A 214 14.86 0.23 2.41
C MET A 214 15.58 -0.29 1.17
N SER A 215 15.36 0.29 -0.01
CA SER A 215 16.11 -0.08 -1.22
C SER A 215 17.62 0.16 -1.07
N LYS A 216 18.01 1.19 -0.32
CA LYS A 216 19.42 1.48 0.04
C LYS A 216 19.94 0.52 1.11
N VAL A 217 19.15 0.22 2.16
CA VAL A 217 19.49 -0.79 3.17
C VAL A 217 19.76 -2.15 2.52
N HIS A 218 18.87 -2.55 1.61
CA HIS A 218 19.01 -3.80 0.85
C HIS A 218 20.16 -3.77 -0.16
N ASN A 219 20.69 -2.60 -0.49
CA ASN A 219 21.56 -2.36 -1.64
C ASN A 219 20.99 -2.99 -2.92
N HIS A 220 19.65 -2.86 -3.11
CA HIS A 220 18.92 -3.50 -4.19
C HIS A 220 18.06 -2.51 -4.97
N ARG A 221 18.39 -2.32 -6.25
CA ARG A 221 17.66 -1.47 -7.21
C ARG A 221 17.39 -0.01 -6.74
N TYR A 222 18.13 0.48 -5.76
CA TYR A 222 17.91 1.81 -5.18
C TYR A 222 17.98 2.94 -6.23
N VAL A 223 18.84 2.83 -7.23
CA VAL A 223 18.89 3.79 -8.33
C VAL A 223 17.57 3.80 -9.12
N ARG A 224 17.00 2.62 -9.40
CA ARG A 224 15.71 2.54 -10.10
C ARG A 224 14.58 3.13 -9.26
N VAL A 225 14.52 2.84 -7.96
CA VAL A 225 13.53 3.42 -7.03
C VAL A 225 13.68 4.94 -7.02
N GLN A 226 14.90 5.45 -6.85
CA GLN A 226 15.20 6.88 -6.88
C GLN A 226 14.73 7.54 -8.17
N THR A 227 15.08 6.97 -9.33
CA THR A 227 14.72 7.50 -10.64
C THR A 227 13.20 7.62 -10.79
N VAL A 228 12.45 6.55 -10.49
CA VAL A 228 10.98 6.59 -10.63
C VAL A 228 10.36 7.62 -9.70
N LEU A 229 10.79 7.68 -8.43
CA LEU A 229 10.23 8.65 -7.47
C LEU A 229 10.61 10.11 -7.83
N ALA A 230 11.79 10.33 -8.38
CA ALA A 230 12.20 11.66 -8.85
C ALA A 230 11.45 12.08 -10.13
N ASP A 231 11.47 11.23 -11.17
CA ASP A 231 10.91 11.55 -12.48
C ASP A 231 9.39 11.74 -12.44
N THR A 232 8.69 11.05 -11.51
CA THR A 232 7.25 11.24 -11.31
C THR A 232 6.90 12.50 -10.52
N GLY A 233 7.86 13.21 -9.94
CA GLY A 233 7.63 14.33 -9.03
C GLY A 233 7.20 13.93 -7.62
N PHE A 234 7.32 12.64 -7.27
CA PHE A 234 6.94 12.14 -5.94
C PHE A 234 7.72 12.82 -4.82
N PHE A 235 9.03 13.01 -4.96
CA PHE A 235 9.84 13.66 -3.94
C PHE A 235 9.46 15.13 -3.76
N GLU A 236 9.20 15.85 -4.85
CA GLU A 236 8.74 17.23 -4.80
C GLU A 236 7.40 17.35 -4.06
N TYR A 237 6.48 16.41 -4.32
CA TYR A 237 5.24 16.35 -3.58
C TYR A 237 5.48 16.01 -2.09
N ALA A 238 6.29 15.00 -1.79
CA ALA A 238 6.61 14.57 -0.42
C ALA A 238 7.19 15.72 0.44
N LYS A 239 8.06 16.55 -0.16
CA LYS A 239 8.64 17.74 0.47
C LYS A 239 7.60 18.71 0.98
N THR A 240 6.46 18.84 0.31
CA THR A 240 5.37 19.75 0.74
C THR A 240 4.66 19.29 2.01
N LEU A 241 4.81 18.04 2.41
CA LEU A 241 4.06 17.42 3.52
C LEU A 241 4.73 17.61 4.88
N LYS A 242 5.95 18.16 4.92
CA LYS A 242 6.68 18.49 6.15
C LYS A 242 6.81 17.32 7.15
N MET A 243 7.00 16.11 6.66
CA MET A 243 7.31 14.95 7.49
C MET A 243 8.70 15.10 8.11
N THR A 244 8.93 14.49 9.27
CA THR A 244 10.20 14.68 9.99
C THR A 244 11.07 13.44 9.98
N LYS A 245 12.39 13.64 9.99
CA LYS A 245 13.39 12.56 10.16
C LYS A 245 13.16 11.78 11.46
N LYS A 246 12.80 12.52 12.52
CA LYS A 246 12.52 11.92 13.82
C LYS A 246 11.40 10.89 13.74
N ASP A 247 10.28 11.22 13.09
CA ASP A 247 9.14 10.31 12.96
C ASP A 247 9.53 9.03 12.22
N PHE A 248 10.32 9.14 11.14
CA PHE A 248 10.81 7.97 10.42
C PHE A 248 11.79 7.15 11.26
N CYS A 249 12.69 7.76 12.04
CA CYS A 249 13.59 7.03 12.94
C CYS A 249 12.81 6.28 14.02
N ASP A 250 11.83 6.93 14.65
CA ASP A 250 10.97 6.31 15.66
C ASP A 250 10.15 5.16 15.07
N ALA A 251 9.64 5.34 13.84
CA ALA A 251 8.92 4.30 13.11
C ALA A 251 9.81 3.10 12.75
N ILE A 252 11.06 3.32 12.35
CA ILE A 252 12.04 2.26 12.08
C ILE A 252 12.29 1.42 13.33
N ASP A 253 12.43 2.05 14.50
CA ASP A 253 12.63 1.33 15.76
C ASP A 253 11.38 0.54 16.19
N MET A 254 10.18 1.04 15.91
CA MET A 254 8.91 0.37 16.19
C MET A 254 8.57 -0.74 15.18
N ALA A 255 9.10 -0.68 13.96
CA ALA A 255 8.71 -1.54 12.84
C ALA A 255 8.66 -3.06 13.17
N PRO A 256 9.62 -3.66 13.90
CA PRO A 256 9.56 -5.08 14.24
C PRO A 256 8.33 -5.47 15.07
N GLN A 257 7.79 -4.53 15.86
CA GLN A 257 6.63 -4.78 16.73
C GLN A 257 5.30 -4.73 15.97
N ILE A 258 5.29 -4.24 14.74
CA ILE A 258 4.07 -4.11 13.90
C ILE A 258 3.58 -5.50 13.47
N LYS A 259 4.50 -6.34 12.98
CA LYS A 259 4.22 -7.73 12.59
C LYS A 259 5.32 -8.65 13.16
N PRO A 260 5.25 -8.98 14.46
CA PRO A 260 6.33 -9.73 15.12
C PRO A 260 6.48 -11.18 14.63
N HIS A 261 5.51 -11.67 13.86
CA HIS A 261 5.53 -12.99 13.23
C HIS A 261 6.26 -13.00 11.87
N ARG A 262 6.62 -11.83 11.33
CA ARG A 262 7.45 -11.68 10.12
C ARG A 262 8.93 -11.59 10.50
N HIS A 263 9.81 -11.80 9.53
CA HIS A 263 11.26 -11.61 9.70
C HIS A 263 11.84 -10.83 8.52
N THR A 264 11.56 -9.54 8.46
CA THR A 264 12.16 -8.64 7.46
C THR A 264 13.52 -8.12 7.93
N PHE A 265 14.23 -7.40 7.06
CA PHE A 265 15.51 -6.76 7.43
C PHE A 265 15.42 -5.92 8.70
N LEU A 266 14.30 -5.21 8.93
CA LEU A 266 14.14 -4.38 10.13
C LEU A 266 14.02 -5.16 11.45
N HIS A 267 13.85 -6.49 11.42
CA HIS A 267 13.89 -7.29 12.64
C HIS A 267 15.32 -7.41 13.19
N GLU A 268 16.35 -7.13 12.39
CA GLU A 268 17.74 -7.09 12.84
C GLU A 268 18.19 -5.65 13.14
N GLU A 269 18.81 -5.45 14.31
CA GLU A 269 19.24 -4.13 14.79
C GLU A 269 20.22 -3.42 13.84
N LYS A 270 21.15 -4.19 13.24
CA LYS A 270 22.13 -3.62 12.29
C LYS A 270 21.47 -2.90 11.10
N TYR A 271 20.35 -3.43 10.60
CA TYR A 271 19.64 -2.83 9.47
C TYR A 271 18.76 -1.65 9.90
N ARG A 272 18.20 -1.66 11.13
CA ARG A 272 17.55 -0.47 11.69
C ARG A 272 18.54 0.69 11.86
N THR A 273 19.73 0.38 12.37
CA THR A 273 20.81 1.38 12.50
C THR A 273 21.19 1.97 11.14
N MET A 274 21.39 1.11 10.12
CA MET A 274 21.67 1.55 8.75
C MET A 274 20.53 2.39 8.16
N ALA A 275 19.28 1.99 8.36
CA ALA A 275 18.13 2.74 7.88
C ALA A 275 18.06 4.14 8.51
N LYS A 276 18.26 4.26 9.82
CA LYS A 276 18.32 5.55 10.52
C LYS A 276 19.50 6.41 10.08
N GLN A 277 20.64 5.83 9.79
CA GLN A 277 21.78 6.55 9.22
C GLN A 277 21.40 7.12 7.84
N ILE A 278 20.79 6.32 6.97
CA ILE A 278 20.30 6.79 5.65
C ILE A 278 19.30 7.93 5.82
N VAL A 279 18.33 7.84 6.75
CA VAL A 279 17.38 8.93 7.02
C VAL A 279 18.08 10.25 7.35
N ASN A 280 19.17 10.21 8.11
CA ASN A 280 19.87 11.39 8.58
C ASN A 280 20.91 11.95 7.60
N GLU A 281 21.52 11.09 6.77
CA GLU A 281 22.70 11.45 5.96
C GLU A 281 22.39 11.59 4.46
N ASP A 282 21.34 10.94 3.96
CA ASP A 282 21.00 10.96 2.53
C ASP A 282 20.53 12.35 2.07
N GLU A 283 21.08 12.84 0.97
CA GLU A 283 20.84 14.20 0.47
C GLU A 283 19.38 14.42 0.04
N ILE A 284 18.73 13.40 -0.55
CA ILE A 284 17.32 13.51 -0.95
C ILE A 284 16.44 13.55 0.31
N LEU A 285 16.73 12.69 1.29
CA LEU A 285 15.96 12.68 2.52
C LEU A 285 16.16 13.94 3.36
N LYS A 286 17.35 14.55 3.32
CA LYS A 286 17.58 15.88 3.93
C LYS A 286 16.76 16.98 3.28
N ASP A 287 16.48 16.88 1.98
CA ASP A 287 15.68 17.85 1.26
C ASP A 287 14.17 17.70 1.50
N ILE A 288 13.68 16.46 1.64
CA ILE A 288 12.25 16.17 1.76
C ILE A 288 11.73 15.98 3.21
N LEU A 289 12.63 15.74 4.17
CA LEU A 289 12.28 15.55 5.60
C LEU A 289 12.87 16.67 6.45
N LEU A 290 12.04 17.22 7.35
CA LEU A 290 12.46 18.24 8.32
C LEU A 290 13.35 17.67 9.43
#